data_b936ed36904273aced67674e9498ca5d
#
_entry.id   b936ed36904273aced67674e9498ca5d
#
_cell.length_a   1.000
_cell.length_b   1.000
_cell.length_c   1.000
_cell.angle_alpha   90.00
_cell.angle_beta   90.00
_cell.angle_gamma   90.00
#
_symmetry.space_group_name_H-M   'P 1'
#
loop_
_entity.id
_entity.type
_entity.pdbx_description
1 polymer ?
#
loop_
_entity_poly.entity_id
_entity_poly.type
_entity_poly.pdbx_seq_one_letter_code
_entity_poly.pdbx_strand_id
1 'polypeptide(L)'
;IKKGDFVIRLNLPMLDEQHNQKRLDEIHRVYIAHEYAHFTMFQAIGREGMTPYGYQSHSSYNKIPQVSYKEGWGLFHANRFPYRLNMNGNLDVIVQGKDRETLYGKSTNRTVFHVLRDIYDLENRIEKQNDIYNIAYDNYGKNYTKSQIEQLSNGLMYFSMRDSKATTLEQYIKYLKQHYVHNQTTFNQILKLNGLNTNGQFTLDQYNNRIH
;
A
#
# COMPACT_ATOMS: atom_id res chain seq x y z
N ILE A 1 -9.08 21.10 22.07
CA ILE A 1 -8.05 20.43 21.25
C ILE A 1 -6.94 21.45 21.04
N LYS A 2 -5.73 21.16 21.52
CA LYS A 2 -4.59 22.06 21.34
C LYS A 2 -4.22 22.15 19.87
N LYS A 3 -3.75 23.31 19.42
CA LYS A 3 -3.29 23.55 18.06
C LYS A 3 -2.11 22.59 17.78
N GLY A 4 -2.34 21.58 16.94
CA GLY A 4 -1.34 20.56 16.61
C GLY A 4 -1.74 19.13 16.92
N ASP A 5 -2.88 18.92 17.58
CA ASP A 5 -3.38 17.57 17.83
C ASP A 5 -3.86 16.93 16.51
N PHE A 6 -3.39 15.72 16.24
CA PHE A 6 -3.92 14.90 15.15
C PHE A 6 -5.17 14.17 15.67
N VAL A 7 -6.29 14.39 14.99
CA VAL A 7 -7.56 13.75 15.35
C VAL A 7 -7.98 12.81 14.24
N ILE A 8 -8.05 11.52 14.55
CA ILE A 8 -8.67 10.53 13.66
C ILE A 8 -10.19 10.63 13.86
N ARG A 9 -10.90 11.04 12.82
CA ARG A 9 -12.36 11.02 12.80
C ARG A 9 -12.83 9.81 11.99
N LEU A 10 -13.51 8.90 12.66
CA LEU A 10 -14.10 7.73 12.03
C LEU A 10 -15.58 8.02 11.78
N ASN A 11 -15.98 8.15 10.53
CA ASN A 11 -17.38 8.08 10.14
C ASN A 11 -17.75 6.61 10.01
N LEU A 12 -18.09 6.00 11.14
CA LEU A 12 -18.53 4.60 11.14
C LEU A 12 -19.92 4.54 10.49
N PRO A 13 -20.16 3.61 9.57
CA PRO A 13 -21.50 3.40 9.05
C PRO A 13 -22.45 3.09 10.21
N MET A 14 -23.63 3.72 10.21
CA MET A 14 -24.68 3.35 11.16
C MET A 14 -24.98 1.87 11.03
N LEU A 15 -25.07 1.19 12.15
CA LEU A 15 -25.44 -0.21 12.22
C LEU A 15 -26.84 -0.38 11.70
N ASP A 16 -27.02 -1.06 10.63
CA ASP A 16 -28.27 -1.70 10.31
C ASP A 16 -28.36 -2.94 11.23
N GLU A 17 -29.49 -3.12 11.89
CA GLU A 17 -29.70 -4.15 12.92
C GLU A 17 -29.49 -5.59 12.42
N GLN A 18 -29.32 -5.78 11.11
CA GLN A 18 -29.11 -7.08 10.45
C GLN A 18 -27.64 -7.44 10.24
N HIS A 19 -26.70 -6.57 10.55
CA HIS A 19 -25.28 -6.84 10.33
C HIS A 19 -24.66 -7.63 11.48
N ASN A 20 -23.99 -8.73 11.13
CA ASN A 20 -23.26 -9.55 12.08
C ASN A 20 -22.14 -8.72 12.75
N GLN A 21 -22.15 -8.64 14.09
CA GLN A 21 -21.18 -7.89 14.90
C GLN A 21 -19.71 -8.18 14.50
N LYS A 22 -19.39 -9.43 14.20
CA LYS A 22 -18.05 -9.84 13.76
C LYS A 22 -17.61 -9.11 12.48
N ARG A 23 -18.52 -8.96 11.50
CA ARG A 23 -18.22 -8.25 10.26
C ARG A 23 -17.98 -6.76 10.48
N LEU A 24 -18.72 -6.18 11.41
CA LEU A 24 -18.55 -4.78 11.81
C LEU A 24 -17.20 -4.55 12.49
N ASP A 25 -16.80 -5.42 13.41
CA ASP A 25 -15.52 -5.34 14.07
C ASP A 25 -14.34 -5.43 13.08
N GLU A 26 -14.46 -6.28 12.05
CA GLU A 26 -13.47 -6.40 11.00
C GLU A 26 -13.41 -5.11 10.14
N ILE A 27 -14.55 -4.55 9.76
CA ILE A 27 -14.64 -3.29 9.01
C ILE A 27 -14.03 -2.15 9.84
N HIS A 28 -14.39 -2.04 11.10
CA HIS A 28 -13.85 -1.00 11.99
C HIS A 28 -12.33 -1.10 12.13
N ARG A 29 -11.79 -2.30 12.28
CA ARG A 29 -10.33 -2.52 12.36
C ARG A 29 -9.62 -2.08 11.10
N VAL A 30 -10.20 -2.38 9.93
CA VAL A 30 -9.63 -1.97 8.63
C VAL A 30 -9.62 -0.45 8.51
N TYR A 31 -10.71 0.24 8.85
CA TYR A 31 -10.75 1.71 8.81
C TYR A 31 -9.79 2.34 9.81
N ILE A 32 -9.76 1.85 11.05
CA ILE A 32 -8.82 2.35 12.07
C ILE A 32 -7.37 2.17 11.62
N ALA A 33 -7.02 1.01 11.06
CA ALA A 33 -5.68 0.73 10.56
C ALA A 33 -5.31 1.63 9.38
N HIS A 34 -6.27 1.93 8.48
CA HIS A 34 -6.09 2.84 7.36
C HIS A 34 -5.78 4.27 7.83
N GLU A 35 -6.60 4.80 8.72
CA GLU A 35 -6.42 6.16 9.26
C GLU A 35 -5.15 6.27 10.11
N TYR A 36 -4.82 5.21 10.86
CA TYR A 36 -3.58 5.15 11.62
C TYR A 36 -2.35 5.15 10.70
N ALA A 37 -2.44 4.52 9.53
CA ALA A 37 -1.37 4.58 8.54
C ALA A 37 -1.14 6.00 8.01
N HIS A 38 -2.20 6.78 7.81
CA HIS A 38 -2.08 8.21 7.48
C HIS A 38 -1.41 9.00 8.61
N PHE A 39 -1.74 8.70 9.85
CA PHE A 39 -1.06 9.31 10.99
C PHE A 39 0.43 8.98 11.01
N THR A 40 0.82 7.72 10.82
CA THR A 40 2.24 7.34 10.79
C THR A 40 2.99 7.99 9.63
N MET A 41 2.36 8.10 8.48
CA MET A 41 2.89 8.81 7.32
C MET A 41 3.07 10.31 7.62
N PHE A 42 2.06 10.94 8.23
CA PHE A 42 2.15 12.33 8.67
C PHE A 42 3.32 12.58 9.63
N GLN A 43 3.50 11.70 10.62
CA GLN A 43 4.63 11.79 11.55
C GLN A 43 5.99 11.63 10.83
N ALA A 44 6.03 10.78 9.81
CA ALA A 44 7.25 10.48 9.08
C ALA A 44 7.66 11.58 8.09
N ILE A 45 6.72 12.07 7.26
CA ILE A 45 7.02 13.01 6.17
C ILE A 45 6.57 14.45 6.43
N GLY A 46 5.87 14.68 7.54
CA GLY A 46 5.37 16.01 7.92
C GLY A 46 4.09 16.43 7.23
N ARG A 47 3.51 17.54 7.70
CA ARG A 47 2.24 18.06 7.20
C ARG A 47 2.29 18.45 5.72
N GLU A 48 3.39 19.00 5.28
CA GLU A 48 3.57 19.45 3.89
C GLU A 48 3.62 18.28 2.90
N GLY A 49 4.11 17.12 3.35
CA GLY A 49 4.09 15.88 2.56
C GLY A 49 2.70 15.25 2.44
N MET A 50 1.79 15.59 3.35
CA MET A 50 0.42 15.11 3.35
C MET A 50 -0.47 16.10 2.60
N THR A 51 -0.53 15.97 1.28
CA THR A 51 -1.30 16.87 0.42
C THR A 51 -2.76 16.99 0.87
N PRO A 52 -3.27 18.18 1.14
CA PRO A 52 -4.61 18.39 1.71
C PRO A 52 -5.75 18.34 0.68
N TYR A 53 -5.55 17.77 -0.50
CA TYR A 53 -6.46 17.97 -1.61
C TYR A 53 -7.48 16.86 -1.82
N GLY A 54 -8.72 17.27 -1.60
CA GLY A 54 -9.89 16.96 -2.43
C GLY A 54 -10.44 15.55 -2.25
N TYR A 55 -11.70 15.51 -1.90
CA TYR A 55 -12.58 14.36 -2.02
C TYR A 55 -12.56 13.82 -3.46
N GLN A 56 -11.64 12.95 -3.77
CA GLN A 56 -11.73 12.10 -4.95
C GLN A 56 -12.00 10.68 -4.47
N SER A 57 -12.84 9.95 -5.17
CA SER A 57 -13.13 8.55 -4.87
C SER A 57 -11.82 7.78 -4.75
N HIS A 58 -11.57 7.18 -3.60
CA HIS A 58 -10.31 6.48 -3.29
C HIS A 58 -9.95 5.36 -4.27
N SER A 59 -10.93 4.80 -4.97
CA SER A 59 -10.75 3.69 -5.93
C SER A 59 -10.64 4.12 -7.39
N SER A 60 -10.88 5.41 -7.70
CA SER A 60 -10.80 5.92 -9.06
C SER A 60 -9.42 6.46 -9.41
N TYR A 61 -9.23 6.76 -10.69
CA TYR A 61 -8.05 7.45 -11.17
C TYR A 61 -7.89 8.82 -10.49
N ASN A 62 -6.71 9.08 -9.95
CA ASN A 62 -6.35 10.37 -9.35
C ASN A 62 -5.35 11.10 -10.27
N LYS A 63 -5.71 12.31 -10.69
CA LYS A 63 -4.78 13.18 -11.44
C LYS A 63 -3.56 13.59 -10.62
N ILE A 64 -3.66 13.49 -9.30
CA ILE A 64 -2.62 13.86 -8.33
C ILE A 64 -2.01 12.58 -7.77
N PRO A 65 -0.81 12.16 -8.23
CA PRO A 65 -0.15 10.91 -7.78
C PRO A 65 0.09 10.83 -6.28
N GLN A 66 0.23 11.98 -5.61
CA GLN A 66 0.35 12.07 -4.15
C GLN A 66 -0.86 11.48 -3.44
N VAL A 67 -2.07 11.73 -3.95
CA VAL A 67 -3.31 11.18 -3.38
C VAL A 67 -3.31 9.66 -3.51
N SER A 68 -3.00 9.14 -4.70
CA SER A 68 -2.91 7.69 -4.92
C SER A 68 -1.88 7.04 -4.01
N TYR A 69 -0.71 7.67 -3.81
CA TYR A 69 0.34 7.14 -2.94
C TYR A 69 -0.11 7.13 -1.47
N LYS A 70 -0.67 8.23 -0.97
CA LYS A 70 -1.15 8.35 0.41
C LYS A 70 -2.25 7.32 0.70
N GLU A 71 -3.28 7.27 -0.15
CA GLU A 71 -4.41 6.36 0.03
C GLU A 71 -4.01 4.89 -0.19
N GLY A 72 -3.09 4.63 -1.11
CA GLY A 72 -2.52 3.29 -1.31
C GLY A 72 -1.69 2.81 -0.12
N TRP A 73 -0.96 3.70 0.54
CA TRP A 73 -0.26 3.42 1.79
C TRP A 73 -1.23 3.07 2.91
N GLY A 74 -2.32 3.85 3.07
CA GLY A 74 -3.40 3.55 4.01
C GLY A 74 -4.02 2.19 3.75
N LEU A 75 -4.35 1.89 2.50
CA LEU A 75 -4.91 0.61 2.08
C LEU A 75 -3.95 -0.57 2.33
N PHE A 76 -2.66 -0.41 2.08
CA PHE A 76 -1.64 -1.40 2.36
C PHE A 76 -1.59 -1.76 3.85
N HIS A 77 -1.56 -0.77 4.71
CA HIS A 77 -1.57 -1.00 6.17
C HIS A 77 -2.88 -1.60 6.66
N ALA A 78 -4.02 -1.12 6.17
CA ALA A 78 -5.34 -1.65 6.51
C ALA A 78 -5.46 -3.14 6.24
N ASN A 79 -4.94 -3.58 5.08
CA ASN A 79 -4.99 -4.99 4.68
C ASN A 79 -3.94 -5.87 5.37
N ARG A 80 -2.87 -5.28 5.88
CA ARG A 80 -1.83 -6.02 6.59
C ARG A 80 -2.24 -6.44 8.00
N PHE A 81 -2.95 -5.58 8.74
CA PHE A 81 -3.36 -5.86 10.12
C PHE A 81 -4.37 -7.02 10.25
N PRO A 82 -5.45 -7.10 9.46
CA PRO A 82 -6.37 -8.24 9.49
C PRO A 82 -5.70 -9.57 9.18
N TYR A 83 -4.73 -9.59 8.26
CA TYR A 83 -3.97 -10.78 7.90
C TYR A 83 -3.17 -11.35 9.08
N ARG A 84 -2.65 -10.50 9.99
CA ARG A 84 -1.92 -10.95 11.18
C ARG A 84 -2.82 -11.43 12.31
N LEU A 85 -4.02 -10.86 12.43
CA LEU A 85 -4.94 -11.18 13.52
C LEU A 85 -5.82 -12.39 13.22
N ASN A 86 -6.10 -12.66 11.96
CA ASN A 86 -6.91 -13.81 11.53
C ASN A 86 -6.13 -14.61 10.50
N MET A 87 -5.44 -15.66 10.93
CA MET A 87 -4.77 -16.63 10.06
C MET A 87 -5.73 -17.40 9.11
N ASN A 88 -6.98 -17.05 9.06
CA ASN A 88 -8.05 -17.68 8.30
C ASN A 88 -8.43 -16.95 7.00
N GLY A 89 -7.48 -16.41 6.25
CA GLY A 89 -7.62 -16.28 4.81
C GLY A 89 -8.71 -15.36 4.21
N ASN A 90 -9.48 -14.60 4.99
CA ASN A 90 -10.58 -13.77 4.47
C ASN A 90 -10.17 -12.40 3.91
N LEU A 91 -8.91 -12.21 3.57
CA LEU A 91 -8.42 -11.04 2.82
C LEU A 91 -9.01 -10.94 1.41
N ASP A 92 -9.52 -12.03 0.90
CA ASP A 92 -10.07 -12.11 -0.46
C ASP A 92 -11.29 -11.22 -0.70
N VAL A 93 -12.02 -10.82 0.33
CA VAL A 93 -13.28 -10.09 0.16
C VAL A 93 -13.08 -8.65 -0.28
N ILE A 94 -12.00 -7.99 0.12
CA ILE A 94 -11.74 -6.57 -0.23
C ILE A 94 -10.97 -6.45 -1.56
N VAL A 95 -10.24 -7.48 -1.95
CA VAL A 95 -9.35 -7.47 -3.13
C VAL A 95 -9.95 -8.22 -4.34
N GLN A 96 -11.00 -9.00 -4.16
CA GLN A 96 -11.63 -9.83 -5.21
C GLN A 96 -12.57 -9.10 -6.18
N GLY A 97 -12.54 -7.78 -6.27
CA GLY A 97 -13.31 -7.09 -7.32
C GLY A 97 -12.79 -7.46 -8.72
N LYS A 98 -13.72 -7.73 -9.67
CA LYS A 98 -13.44 -7.94 -11.10
C LYS A 98 -12.66 -6.78 -11.77
N ASP A 99 -12.43 -5.68 -11.05
CA ASP A 99 -11.77 -4.46 -11.52
C ASP A 99 -10.24 -4.51 -11.40
N ARG A 100 -9.68 -5.64 -11.01
CA ARG A 100 -8.25 -5.80 -10.75
C ARG A 100 -7.38 -5.45 -11.96
N GLU A 101 -7.75 -5.98 -13.11
CA GLU A 101 -6.98 -5.83 -14.35
C GLU A 101 -7.11 -4.44 -14.99
N THR A 102 -8.18 -3.70 -14.72
CA THR A 102 -8.45 -2.40 -15.35
C THR A 102 -7.73 -1.23 -14.68
N LEU A 103 -7.15 -1.42 -13.49
CA LEU A 103 -6.53 -0.36 -12.69
C LEU A 103 -5.01 -0.41 -12.66
N TYR A 104 -4.40 -1.51 -13.10
CA TYR A 104 -2.95 -1.64 -13.16
C TYR A 104 -2.34 -0.59 -14.08
N GLY A 105 -1.26 0.03 -13.59
CA GLY A 105 -0.57 1.07 -14.35
C GLY A 105 -1.20 2.45 -14.30
N LYS A 106 -2.39 2.60 -13.72
CA LYS A 106 -3.04 3.89 -13.49
C LYS A 106 -2.69 4.48 -12.12
N SER A 107 -2.75 5.80 -12.02
CA SER A 107 -2.63 6.50 -10.73
C SER A 107 -3.88 6.25 -9.86
N THR A 108 -3.87 5.13 -9.14
CA THR A 108 -4.93 4.74 -8.20
C THR A 108 -4.32 4.22 -6.89
N ASN A 109 -5.09 4.30 -5.80
CA ASN A 109 -4.69 3.71 -4.52
C ASN A 109 -4.49 2.19 -4.62
N ARG A 110 -5.24 1.51 -5.49
CA ARG A 110 -5.12 0.06 -5.70
C ARG A 110 -3.81 -0.31 -6.39
N THR A 111 -3.40 0.40 -7.43
CA THR A 111 -2.07 0.17 -8.05
C THR A 111 -0.97 0.33 -7.02
N VAL A 112 -1.01 1.40 -6.22
CA VAL A 112 -0.03 1.63 -5.15
C VAL A 112 -0.05 0.50 -4.12
N PHE A 113 -1.24 0.11 -3.67
CA PHE A 113 -1.40 -1.00 -2.73
C PHE A 113 -0.75 -2.30 -3.23
N HIS A 114 -1.00 -2.67 -4.49
CA HIS A 114 -0.44 -3.90 -5.05
C HIS A 114 1.08 -3.83 -5.15
N VAL A 115 1.64 -2.71 -5.60
CA VAL A 115 3.10 -2.51 -5.63
C VAL A 115 3.71 -2.66 -4.24
N LEU A 116 3.15 -1.98 -3.23
CA LEU A 116 3.66 -2.06 -1.86
C LEU A 116 3.54 -3.47 -1.30
N ARG A 117 2.46 -4.17 -1.63
CA ARG A 117 2.25 -5.54 -1.22
C ARG A 117 3.28 -6.48 -1.84
N ASP A 118 3.50 -6.42 -3.15
CA ASP A 118 4.43 -7.30 -3.86
C ASP A 118 5.89 -7.04 -3.43
N ILE A 119 6.22 -5.83 -2.99
CA ILE A 119 7.52 -5.51 -2.37
C ILE A 119 7.64 -6.15 -0.97
N TYR A 120 6.53 -6.25 -0.25
CA TYR A 120 6.47 -6.71 1.13
C TYR A 120 6.27 -8.21 1.28
N ASP A 121 5.46 -8.84 0.41
CA ASP A 121 4.93 -10.18 0.60
C ASP A 121 5.94 -11.27 0.24
N LEU A 122 5.90 -12.35 1.01
CA LEU A 122 6.63 -13.59 0.76
C LEU A 122 5.79 -14.65 0.03
N GLU A 123 4.48 -14.44 -0.04
CA GLU A 123 3.55 -15.43 -0.56
C GLU A 123 2.79 -14.90 -1.75
N ASN A 124 3.04 -15.50 -2.88
CA ASN A 124 2.26 -15.34 -4.09
C ASN A 124 0.88 -16.04 -3.96
N ARG A 125 0.00 -15.54 -3.07
CA ARG A 125 -1.29 -16.17 -2.78
C ARG A 125 -2.39 -15.82 -3.78
N ILE A 126 -2.25 -14.73 -4.51
CA ILE A 126 -3.34 -14.18 -5.32
C ILE A 126 -2.98 -14.15 -6.80
N GLU A 127 -1.71 -14.02 -7.12
CA GLU A 127 -1.21 -13.97 -8.49
C GLU A 127 -0.51 -15.28 -8.82
N LYS A 128 -0.99 -15.97 -9.85
CA LYS A 128 -0.43 -17.26 -10.34
C LYS A 128 0.96 -17.08 -11.00
N GLN A 129 1.65 -16.00 -10.73
CA GLN A 129 2.94 -15.67 -11.30
C GLN A 129 4.04 -15.81 -10.25
N ASN A 130 5.18 -16.34 -10.66
CA ASN A 130 6.35 -16.59 -9.81
C ASN A 130 7.12 -15.29 -9.52
N ASP A 131 6.48 -14.33 -8.88
CA ASP A 131 7.14 -13.13 -8.40
C ASP A 131 7.61 -13.31 -6.96
N ILE A 132 8.68 -13.98 -6.79
CA ILE A 132 9.28 -14.20 -5.47
C ILE A 132 10.23 -13.03 -5.19
N TYR A 133 9.68 -11.86 -4.89
CA TYR A 133 10.45 -10.75 -4.37
C TYR A 133 9.95 -10.38 -2.97
N ASN A 134 10.87 -10.16 -2.06
CA ASN A 134 10.59 -9.55 -0.77
C ASN A 134 11.79 -8.68 -0.38
N ILE A 135 11.52 -7.45 0.03
CA ILE A 135 12.55 -6.47 0.33
C ILE A 135 13.47 -6.89 1.49
N ALA A 136 12.98 -7.61 2.47
CA ALA A 136 13.81 -8.11 3.55
C ALA A 136 14.68 -9.29 3.11
N TYR A 137 14.19 -10.17 2.26
CA TYR A 137 15.01 -11.23 1.66
C TYR A 137 16.13 -10.68 0.80
N ASP A 138 15.85 -9.64 0.03
CA ASP A 138 16.85 -9.00 -0.81
C ASP A 138 17.96 -8.37 0.04
N ASN A 139 17.63 -7.83 1.21
CA ASN A 139 18.60 -7.17 2.10
C ASN A 139 19.30 -8.12 3.08
N TYR A 140 18.59 -9.09 3.65
CA TYR A 140 19.10 -9.90 4.77
C TYR A 140 19.32 -11.37 4.42
N GLY A 141 18.90 -11.80 3.22
CA GLY A 141 19.03 -13.18 2.78
C GLY A 141 18.00 -14.14 3.43
N LYS A 142 18.17 -15.45 3.13
CA LYS A 142 17.19 -16.49 3.45
C LYS A 142 17.37 -17.14 4.83
N ASN A 143 18.25 -16.62 5.69
CA ASN A 143 18.59 -17.26 6.97
C ASN A 143 17.61 -16.97 8.10
N TYR A 144 16.48 -16.32 7.80
CA TYR A 144 15.47 -15.90 8.77
C TYR A 144 14.18 -16.69 8.60
N THR A 145 13.48 -16.91 9.71
CA THR A 145 12.14 -17.50 9.66
C THR A 145 11.16 -16.54 8.98
N LYS A 146 10.05 -17.07 8.46
CA LYS A 146 9.00 -16.26 7.84
C LYS A 146 8.57 -15.09 8.74
N SER A 147 8.33 -15.34 10.03
CA SER A 147 7.92 -14.30 10.98
C SER A 147 8.98 -13.22 11.16
N GLN A 148 10.26 -13.58 11.19
CA GLN A 148 11.37 -12.61 11.25
C GLN A 148 11.44 -11.77 9.97
N ILE A 149 11.30 -12.39 8.80
CA ILE A 149 11.27 -11.67 7.53
C ILE A 149 10.10 -10.68 7.46
N GLU A 150 8.91 -11.07 7.90
CA GLU A 150 7.77 -10.15 7.97
C GLU A 150 8.03 -8.95 8.89
N GLN A 151 8.67 -9.17 10.04
CA GLN A 151 9.04 -8.08 10.94
C GLN A 151 10.09 -7.15 10.31
N LEU A 152 11.10 -7.72 9.66
CA LEU A 152 12.13 -6.96 8.94
C LEU A 152 11.53 -6.17 7.77
N SER A 153 10.63 -6.79 6.98
CA SER A 153 9.91 -6.10 5.91
C SER A 153 9.09 -4.93 6.44
N ASN A 154 8.41 -5.10 7.57
CA ASN A 154 7.68 -4.01 8.22
C ASN A 154 8.58 -2.83 8.57
N GLY A 155 9.72 -3.13 9.18
CA GLY A 155 10.72 -2.12 9.54
C GLY A 155 11.25 -1.40 8.31
N LEU A 156 11.68 -2.14 7.28
CA LEU A 156 12.19 -1.57 6.05
C LEU A 156 11.16 -0.68 5.34
N MET A 157 9.92 -1.13 5.21
CA MET A 157 8.86 -0.34 4.57
C MET A 157 8.60 0.96 5.32
N TYR A 158 8.50 0.91 6.65
CA TYR A 158 8.27 2.10 7.46
C TYR A 158 9.48 3.06 7.45
N PHE A 159 10.69 2.56 7.71
CA PHE A 159 11.88 3.40 7.78
C PHE A 159 12.22 4.00 6.42
N SER A 160 12.11 3.23 5.35
CA SER A 160 12.34 3.75 4.00
C SER A 160 11.31 4.83 3.62
N MET A 161 10.05 4.68 4.00
CA MET A 161 9.04 5.73 3.80
C MET A 161 9.38 7.00 4.58
N ARG A 162 9.77 6.86 5.86
CA ARG A 162 10.18 7.97 6.71
C ARG A 162 11.40 8.69 6.16
N ASP A 163 12.43 7.94 5.79
CA ASP A 163 13.73 8.48 5.41
C ASP A 163 13.73 9.05 3.99
N SER A 164 12.95 8.47 3.09
CA SER A 164 12.77 9.00 1.73
C SER A 164 12.04 10.35 1.69
N LYS A 165 11.21 10.64 2.69
CA LYS A 165 10.26 11.78 2.65
C LYS A 165 9.41 11.80 1.37
N ALA A 166 9.21 10.63 0.74
CA ALA A 166 8.50 10.51 -0.51
C ALA A 166 7.03 10.91 -0.37
N THR A 167 6.56 11.71 -1.29
CA THR A 167 5.16 12.13 -1.40
C THR A 167 4.45 11.46 -2.58
N THR A 168 5.19 10.73 -3.41
CA THR A 168 4.67 9.94 -4.53
C THR A 168 5.29 8.55 -4.54
N LEU A 169 4.59 7.60 -5.20
CA LEU A 169 5.12 6.25 -5.40
C LEU A 169 6.45 6.27 -6.15
N GLU A 170 6.57 7.09 -7.20
CA GLU A 170 7.80 7.23 -7.98
C GLU A 170 8.99 7.62 -7.11
N GLN A 171 8.83 8.65 -6.25
CA GLN A 171 9.89 9.07 -5.33
C GLN A 171 10.27 7.95 -4.36
N TYR A 172 9.26 7.23 -3.85
CA TYR A 172 9.47 6.12 -2.93
C TYR A 172 10.23 4.96 -3.60
N ILE A 173 9.81 4.55 -4.80
CA ILE A 173 10.48 3.51 -5.59
C ILE A 173 11.92 3.89 -5.90
N LYS A 174 12.16 5.12 -6.32
CA LYS A 174 13.52 5.62 -6.56
C LYS A 174 14.40 5.50 -5.33
N TYR A 175 13.87 5.88 -4.17
CA TYR A 175 14.60 5.76 -2.90
C TYR A 175 14.89 4.30 -2.53
N LEU A 176 13.90 3.41 -2.64
CA LEU A 176 14.11 1.97 -2.40
C LEU A 176 15.20 1.40 -3.29
N LYS A 177 15.18 1.72 -4.58
CA LYS A 177 16.18 1.25 -5.56
C LYS A 177 17.60 1.72 -5.23
N GLN A 178 17.75 2.89 -4.65
CA GLN A 178 19.03 3.45 -4.26
C GLN A 178 19.60 2.87 -2.97
N HIS A 179 18.74 2.47 -2.03
CA HIS A 179 19.17 2.18 -0.66
C HIS A 179 18.89 0.75 -0.19
N TYR A 180 17.90 0.07 -0.79
CA TYR A 180 17.41 -1.21 -0.26
C TYR A 180 17.26 -2.32 -1.30
N VAL A 181 17.32 -2.00 -2.59
CA VAL A 181 17.12 -3.00 -3.64
C VAL A 181 18.46 -3.48 -4.19
N HIS A 182 18.83 -4.71 -3.88
CA HIS A 182 20.03 -5.36 -4.42
C HIS A 182 19.74 -6.09 -5.73
N ASN A 183 18.60 -6.77 -5.82
CA ASN A 183 18.16 -7.45 -7.05
C ASN A 183 17.28 -6.52 -7.91
N GLN A 184 17.91 -5.59 -8.61
CA GLN A 184 17.23 -4.62 -9.49
C GLN A 184 16.38 -5.30 -10.58
N THR A 185 16.83 -6.44 -11.10
CA THR A 185 16.12 -7.15 -12.19
C THR A 185 14.77 -7.64 -11.72
N THR A 186 14.73 -8.38 -10.61
CA THR A 186 13.48 -8.90 -10.03
C THR A 186 12.58 -7.77 -9.57
N PHE A 187 13.14 -6.73 -8.92
CA PHE A 187 12.36 -5.57 -8.51
C PHE A 187 11.69 -4.86 -9.69
N ASN A 188 12.40 -4.68 -10.80
CA ASN A 188 11.84 -4.09 -12.02
C ASN A 188 10.74 -4.96 -12.64
N GLN A 189 10.82 -6.30 -12.51
CA GLN A 189 9.74 -7.20 -12.92
C GLN A 189 8.47 -6.96 -12.10
N ILE A 190 8.59 -6.80 -10.77
CA ILE A 190 7.46 -6.45 -9.90
C ILE A 190 6.80 -5.13 -10.34
N LEU A 191 7.59 -4.09 -10.59
CA LEU A 191 7.04 -2.82 -11.07
C LEU A 191 6.26 -3.01 -12.38
N LYS A 192 6.84 -3.76 -13.33
CA LYS A 192 6.21 -4.04 -14.62
C LYS A 192 4.93 -4.85 -14.49
N LEU A 193 4.88 -5.85 -13.60
CA LEU A 193 3.67 -6.64 -13.30
C LEU A 193 2.53 -5.76 -12.80
N ASN A 194 2.85 -4.71 -12.06
CA ASN A 194 1.90 -3.72 -11.58
C ASN A 194 1.64 -2.56 -12.56
N GLY A 195 2.10 -2.69 -13.81
CA GLY A 195 1.88 -1.70 -14.85
C GLY A 195 2.67 -0.39 -14.66
N LEU A 196 3.78 -0.43 -13.92
CA LEU A 196 4.68 0.70 -13.76
C LEU A 196 5.89 0.55 -14.70
N ASN A 197 6.51 1.67 -15.04
CA ASN A 197 7.83 1.62 -15.65
C ASN A 197 8.92 1.38 -14.57
N THR A 198 10.16 1.22 -15.01
CA THR A 198 11.29 0.94 -14.11
C THR A 198 11.63 2.08 -13.14
N ASN A 199 11.10 3.28 -13.35
CA ASN A 199 11.23 4.42 -12.46
C ASN A 199 10.10 4.51 -11.42
N GLY A 200 9.12 3.59 -11.47
CA GLY A 200 7.96 3.60 -10.58
C GLY A 200 6.84 4.56 -11.03
N GLN A 201 6.87 5.00 -12.28
CA GLN A 201 5.85 5.89 -12.85
C GLN A 201 4.69 5.07 -13.39
N PHE A 202 3.47 5.58 -13.22
CA PHE A 202 2.27 5.01 -13.82
C PHE A 202 2.37 5.08 -15.36
N THR A 203 1.98 4.01 -16.03
CA THR A 203 2.12 3.90 -17.50
C THR A 203 0.83 4.17 -18.27
N LEU A 204 -0.29 4.31 -17.57
CA LEU A 204 -1.61 4.54 -18.15
C LEU A 204 -2.28 5.80 -17.58
N ASP A 205 -2.95 6.54 -18.46
CA ASP A 205 -3.86 7.63 -18.07
C ASP A 205 -5.24 7.11 -17.63
N GLN A 206 -6.17 8.02 -17.36
CA GLN A 206 -7.53 7.70 -16.97
C GLN A 206 -8.31 6.90 -18.04
N TYR A 207 -7.92 6.97 -19.31
CA TYR A 207 -8.58 6.33 -20.45
C TYR A 207 -7.86 5.05 -20.95
N ASN A 208 -6.88 4.54 -20.19
CA ASN A 208 -5.99 3.43 -20.54
C ASN A 208 -5.00 3.72 -21.70
N ASN A 209 -4.77 4.98 -22.04
CA ASN A 209 -3.73 5.32 -22.99
C ASN A 209 -2.36 5.24 -22.31
N ARG A 210 -1.35 4.76 -23.03
CA ARG A 210 0.04 4.76 -22.56
C ARG A 210 0.56 6.19 -22.47
N ILE A 211 1.22 6.51 -21.36
CA ILE A 211 1.83 7.82 -21.08
C ILE A 211 3.35 7.77 -20.91
N HIS A 212 3.92 6.55 -20.82
CA HIS A 212 5.37 6.28 -20.72
C HIS A 212 5.74 4.98 -21.45
#